data_3e6bf728d61020ede5984ff72e152dac
#
_entry.id   3e6bf728d61020ede5984ff72e152dac
#
_cell.length_a   1.000
_cell.length_b   1.000
_cell.length_c   1.000
_cell.angle_alpha   90.00
_cell.angle_beta   90.00
_cell.angle_gamma   90.00
#
_symmetry.space_group_name_H-M   'P 1'
#
loop_
_entity.id
_entity.type
_entity.pdbx_description
1 polymer ?
#
loop_
_entity_poly.entity_id
_entity_poly.type
_entity_poly.pdbx_seq_one_letter_code
_entity_poly.pdbx_strand_id
1 'polypeptide(L)'
;TASLTVPETGNYSLLLDVGQRMARKYFLSIDGRNLIDVNNTWLPPTTSLIVKLEKGKHEIEVQGERNDKPLLYWRKVTDETIFRSPVAQTLDYTVFAGVGDEVIASYRELTGAAPLMPLWAIGYIHCRERYNTQEDLLENAREFRKRKLPIDMIVQDWQYWGKYGWNAMQFDEDRYPDPAAMVKELHDMNMRLMLSVWSKVSRKSTLGKQIEEKGYYISGTEWLDFFNPNAAAFYWKNFNEKLLKPYRIDAWWQDATEPENDDLKNRRVNKGQIPGEVYRNVYPLYVSKTIYEGLRRDDSKRRAMIFTRSGFSGMQRYAAATWSGDVGYDWETLRRQITGGLGQMASGLPWWTYDAGGFFRPRN
;
A
#
# COMPACT_ATOMS: atom_id res chain seq x y z
N THR A 1 30.14 5.37 11.44
CA THR A 1 31.11 5.02 10.37
C THR A 1 31.63 3.62 10.57
N ALA A 2 31.92 2.90 9.50
CA ALA A 2 32.50 1.57 9.47
C ALA A 2 33.39 1.41 8.24
N SER A 3 34.10 0.29 8.13
CA SER A 3 34.86 -0.03 6.93
C SER A 3 34.43 -1.39 6.36
N LEU A 4 34.35 -1.47 5.05
CA LEU A 4 34.11 -2.68 4.29
C LEU A 4 35.37 -3.01 3.50
N THR A 5 35.88 -4.23 3.61
CA THR A 5 36.98 -4.68 2.75
C THR A 5 36.46 -5.70 1.77
N VAL A 6 36.54 -5.39 0.47
CA VAL A 6 36.15 -6.30 -0.59
C VAL A 6 37.37 -7.00 -1.20
N PRO A 7 37.29 -8.31 -1.45
CA PRO A 7 38.43 -9.11 -1.85
C PRO A 7 38.85 -8.90 -3.32
N GLU A 8 37.98 -8.39 -4.16
CA GLU A 8 38.20 -8.19 -5.58
C GLU A 8 37.29 -7.08 -6.13
N THR A 9 37.70 -6.46 -7.24
CA THR A 9 36.88 -5.49 -7.97
C THR A 9 35.67 -6.19 -8.58
N GLY A 10 34.47 -5.58 -8.44
CA GLY A 10 33.24 -6.12 -9.02
C GLY A 10 31.98 -5.41 -8.56
N ASN A 11 30.83 -5.93 -8.97
CA ASN A 11 29.54 -5.49 -8.51
C ASN A 11 29.19 -6.20 -7.19
N TYR A 12 28.73 -5.40 -6.22
CA TYR A 12 28.32 -5.89 -4.91
C TYR A 12 26.85 -5.51 -4.65
N SER A 13 26.07 -6.50 -4.24
CA SER A 13 24.73 -6.28 -3.71
C SER A 13 24.83 -5.86 -2.26
N LEU A 14 24.22 -4.75 -1.93
CA LEU A 14 24.12 -4.22 -0.57
C LEU A 14 22.66 -4.21 -0.15
N LEU A 15 22.39 -4.58 1.11
CA LEU A 15 21.09 -4.45 1.75
C LEU A 15 21.28 -3.71 3.08
N LEU A 16 20.76 -2.51 3.19
CA LEU A 16 20.67 -1.78 4.43
C LEU A 16 19.37 -2.15 5.13
N ASP A 17 19.45 -2.97 6.17
CA ASP A 17 18.33 -3.39 7.00
C ASP A 17 18.26 -2.50 8.23
N VAL A 18 17.20 -1.73 8.33
CA VAL A 18 16.91 -0.83 9.45
C VAL A 18 15.61 -1.20 10.17
N GLY A 19 15.14 -2.43 9.96
CA GLY A 19 13.92 -2.98 10.55
C GLY A 19 12.65 -2.57 9.79
N GLN A 20 11.50 -2.77 10.43
CA GLN A 20 10.16 -2.59 9.81
C GLN A 20 9.49 -1.28 10.22
N ARG A 21 10.10 -0.52 11.12
CA ARG A 21 9.49 0.71 11.61
C ARG A 21 9.55 1.80 10.55
N MET A 22 8.40 2.28 10.16
CA MET A 22 8.23 3.40 9.22
C MET A 22 8.57 4.75 9.88
N ALA A 23 8.48 5.84 9.14
CA ALA A 23 8.84 7.19 9.59
C ALA A 23 10.32 7.32 9.96
N ARG A 24 11.21 6.80 9.11
CA ARG A 24 12.67 6.84 9.28
C ARG A 24 13.35 7.47 8.07
N LYS A 25 14.43 8.19 8.35
CA LYS A 25 15.32 8.74 7.32
C LYS A 25 16.67 8.08 7.42
N TYR A 26 17.19 7.61 6.29
CA TYR A 26 18.50 6.97 6.23
C TYR A 26 19.30 7.41 5.04
N PHE A 27 20.60 7.56 5.27
CA PHE A 27 21.59 7.81 4.23
C PHE A 27 22.67 6.74 4.36
N LEU A 28 23.13 6.25 3.23
CA LEU A 28 24.32 5.39 3.13
C LEU A 28 25.27 6.01 2.13
N SER A 29 26.48 6.31 2.57
CA SER A 29 27.57 6.69 1.68
C SER A 29 28.68 5.64 1.72
N ILE A 30 29.35 5.47 0.59
CA ILE A 30 30.60 4.71 0.46
C ILE A 30 31.63 5.61 -0.20
N ASP A 31 32.78 5.77 0.45
CA ASP A 31 33.87 6.65 0.01
C ASP A 31 33.38 8.08 -0.31
N GLY A 32 32.52 8.61 0.55
CA GLY A 32 31.92 9.94 0.38
C GLY A 32 30.84 10.05 -0.68
N ARG A 33 30.55 8.99 -1.45
CA ARG A 33 29.50 8.97 -2.44
C ARG A 33 28.18 8.53 -1.79
N ASN A 34 27.15 9.39 -1.84
CA ASN A 34 25.83 9.06 -1.36
C ASN A 34 25.14 8.05 -2.30
N LEU A 35 24.79 6.88 -1.77
CA LEU A 35 24.20 5.76 -2.52
C LEU A 35 22.75 5.47 -2.13
N ILE A 36 22.39 5.68 -0.87
CA ILE A 36 21.04 5.54 -0.37
C ILE A 36 20.66 6.86 0.31
N ASP A 37 19.58 7.44 -0.17
CA ASP A 37 18.95 8.63 0.41
C ASP A 37 17.45 8.34 0.55
N VAL A 38 17.07 7.82 1.73
CA VAL A 38 15.68 7.54 2.05
C VAL A 38 15.13 8.69 2.87
N ASN A 39 14.58 9.68 2.17
CA ASN A 39 13.87 10.81 2.75
C ASN A 39 12.37 10.55 2.93
N ASN A 40 11.86 9.50 2.34
CA ASN A 40 10.47 9.12 2.50
C ASN A 40 10.29 8.40 3.83
N THR A 41 9.44 8.97 4.67
CA THR A 41 9.27 8.50 6.05
C THR A 41 8.18 7.44 6.22
N TRP A 42 7.37 7.18 5.21
CA TRP A 42 6.24 6.25 5.30
C TRP A 42 6.38 4.99 4.41
N LEU A 43 7.56 4.73 3.91
CA LEU A 43 7.92 3.46 3.28
C LEU A 43 8.74 2.60 4.25
N PRO A 44 8.71 1.26 4.10
CA PRO A 44 9.67 0.40 4.79
C PRO A 44 11.09 0.88 4.50
N PRO A 45 11.89 1.19 5.52
CA PRO A 45 13.17 1.88 5.31
C PRO A 45 14.27 0.97 4.78
N THR A 46 14.11 -0.35 4.88
CA THR A 46 15.08 -1.33 4.37
C THR A 46 15.23 -1.20 2.87
N THR A 47 16.44 -0.97 2.40
CA THR A 47 16.75 -0.65 1.00
C THR A 47 17.93 -1.47 0.49
N SER A 48 17.85 -1.91 -0.76
CA SER A 48 18.92 -2.63 -1.44
C SER A 48 19.39 -1.88 -2.70
N LEU A 49 20.65 -2.09 -3.05
CA LEU A 49 21.24 -1.58 -4.29
C LEU A 49 22.40 -2.48 -4.76
N ILE A 50 22.78 -2.31 -6.01
CA ILE A 50 24.02 -2.88 -6.55
C ILE A 50 25.00 -1.73 -6.80
N VAL A 51 26.23 -1.87 -6.32
CA VAL A 51 27.31 -0.89 -6.47
C VAL A 51 28.57 -1.57 -6.96
N LYS A 52 29.30 -0.91 -7.88
CA LYS A 52 30.64 -1.34 -8.27
C LYS A 52 31.65 -0.84 -7.23
N LEU A 53 32.42 -1.76 -6.67
CA LEU A 53 33.51 -1.48 -5.73
C LEU A 53 34.84 -2.02 -6.26
N GLU A 54 35.90 -1.26 -6.08
CA GLU A 54 37.24 -1.71 -6.37
C GLU A 54 37.79 -2.61 -5.23
N LYS A 55 38.70 -3.51 -5.53
CA LYS A 55 39.37 -4.32 -4.51
C LYS A 55 40.02 -3.43 -3.46
N GLY A 56 39.72 -3.68 -2.20
CA GLY A 56 40.36 -2.93 -1.10
C GLY A 56 39.39 -2.55 0.00
N LYS A 57 39.80 -1.57 0.79
CA LYS A 57 39.05 -1.05 1.92
C LYS A 57 38.25 0.18 1.48
N HIS A 58 36.97 0.20 1.84
CA HIS A 58 36.02 1.28 1.59
C HIS A 58 35.52 1.84 2.93
N GLU A 59 35.38 3.16 3.00
CA GLU A 59 34.75 3.80 4.13
C GLU A 59 33.23 3.83 3.95
N ILE A 60 32.51 3.39 5.00
CA ILE A 60 31.05 3.38 5.01
C ILE A 60 30.54 4.33 6.07
N GLU A 61 29.63 5.18 5.70
CA GLU A 61 28.88 6.01 6.62
C GLU A 61 27.38 5.73 6.48
N VAL A 62 26.72 5.45 7.61
CA VAL A 62 25.26 5.36 7.71
C VAL A 62 24.78 6.42 8.67
N GLN A 63 23.88 7.29 8.19
CA GLN A 63 23.19 8.28 9.02
C GLN A 63 21.73 7.85 9.17
N GLY A 64 21.22 7.91 10.39
CA GLY A 64 19.86 7.48 10.73
C GLY A 64 19.43 7.96 12.10
N GLU A 65 18.40 7.36 12.66
CA GLU A 65 17.86 7.70 13.97
C GLU A 65 18.79 7.22 15.10
N ARG A 66 18.87 8.00 16.18
CA ARG A 66 19.84 7.83 17.29
C ARG A 66 19.84 6.44 17.92
N ASN A 67 18.70 5.80 17.97
CA ASN A 67 18.53 4.51 18.68
C ASN A 67 18.47 3.30 17.73
N ASP A 68 18.67 3.51 16.44
CA ASP A 68 18.62 2.45 15.47
C ASP A 68 19.93 1.67 15.43
N LYS A 69 19.80 0.39 15.08
CA LYS A 69 20.94 -0.51 14.89
C LYS A 69 20.91 -1.05 13.47
N PRO A 70 21.27 -0.23 12.46
CA PRO A 70 21.26 -0.65 11.09
C PRO A 70 22.25 -1.80 10.86
N LEU A 71 21.84 -2.76 10.04
CA LEU A 71 22.68 -3.86 9.59
C LEU A 71 22.94 -3.68 8.09
N LEU A 72 24.20 -3.74 7.68
CA LEU A 72 24.57 -3.74 6.27
C LEU A 72 24.99 -5.15 5.87
N TYR A 73 24.15 -5.79 5.06
CA TYR A 73 24.50 -7.05 4.41
C TYR A 73 25.10 -6.74 3.05
N TRP A 74 26.15 -7.48 2.68
CA TRP A 74 26.81 -7.30 1.40
C TRP A 74 27.31 -8.63 0.83
N ARG A 75 27.34 -8.72 -0.48
CA ARG A 75 27.92 -9.86 -1.19
C ARG A 75 28.27 -9.46 -2.61
N LYS A 76 29.27 -10.15 -3.19
CA LYS A 76 29.56 -10.03 -4.61
C LYS A 76 28.35 -10.53 -5.42
N VAL A 77 28.00 -9.83 -6.49
CA VAL A 77 26.99 -10.26 -7.46
C VAL A 77 27.57 -11.42 -8.27
N THR A 78 26.84 -12.53 -8.33
CA THR A 78 27.15 -13.74 -9.11
C THR A 78 25.97 -14.05 -10.02
N ASP A 79 26.10 -15.05 -10.87
CA ASP A 79 24.99 -15.53 -11.72
C ASP A 79 23.99 -16.42 -10.96
N GLU A 80 24.06 -16.41 -9.64
CA GLU A 80 23.18 -17.18 -8.76
C GLU A 80 22.01 -16.35 -8.28
N THR A 81 20.82 -16.95 -8.22
CA THR A 81 19.66 -16.41 -7.52
C THR A 81 19.58 -17.05 -6.14
N ILE A 82 19.59 -16.23 -5.08
CA ILE A 82 19.53 -16.71 -3.70
C ILE A 82 18.27 -16.24 -3.03
N PHE A 83 17.48 -17.19 -2.53
CA PHE A 83 16.34 -16.97 -1.67
C PHE A 83 16.76 -17.18 -0.21
N ARG A 84 16.43 -16.21 0.64
CA ARG A 84 16.66 -16.32 2.08
C ARG A 84 15.43 -15.85 2.84
N SER A 85 14.95 -16.68 3.75
CA SER A 85 13.90 -16.30 4.69
C SER A 85 14.27 -16.79 6.09
N PRO A 86 14.21 -15.93 7.12
CA PRO A 86 14.47 -16.35 8.51
C PRO A 86 13.33 -17.16 9.13
N VAL A 87 12.15 -17.17 8.49
CA VAL A 87 10.91 -17.74 9.06
C VAL A 87 10.30 -18.87 8.21
N ALA A 88 10.73 -19.06 6.96
CA ALA A 88 10.23 -20.11 6.09
C ALA A 88 10.81 -21.47 6.47
N GLN A 89 9.96 -22.51 6.48
CA GLN A 89 10.35 -23.90 6.67
C GLN A 89 10.51 -24.65 5.35
N THR A 90 9.86 -24.17 4.29
CA THR A 90 9.89 -24.74 2.94
C THR A 90 10.09 -23.65 1.91
N LEU A 91 10.58 -24.03 0.74
CA LEU A 91 10.67 -23.20 -0.44
C LEU A 91 9.97 -23.90 -1.59
N ASP A 92 8.83 -23.35 -2.00
CA ASP A 92 8.14 -23.74 -3.21
C ASP A 92 8.32 -22.64 -4.25
N TYR A 93 8.75 -23.00 -5.45
CA TYR A 93 8.97 -22.04 -6.52
C TYR A 93 8.55 -22.57 -7.88
N THR A 94 8.16 -21.67 -8.75
CA THR A 94 7.83 -21.95 -10.15
C THR A 94 8.78 -21.17 -11.05
N VAL A 95 9.31 -21.83 -12.07
CA VAL A 95 10.13 -21.21 -13.10
C VAL A 95 9.31 -21.10 -14.38
N PHE A 96 9.23 -19.89 -14.92
CA PHE A 96 8.65 -19.64 -16.24
C PHE A 96 9.78 -19.43 -17.23
N ALA A 97 9.76 -20.16 -18.34
CA ALA A 97 10.72 -20.02 -19.44
C ALA A 97 10.01 -19.47 -20.68
N GLY A 98 10.67 -18.56 -21.39
CA GLY A 98 10.12 -17.94 -22.59
C GLY A 98 10.54 -16.48 -22.73
N VAL A 99 9.99 -15.79 -23.72
CA VAL A 99 10.12 -14.34 -23.86
C VAL A 99 9.18 -13.64 -22.87
N GLY A 100 9.39 -12.34 -22.64
CA GLY A 100 8.68 -11.60 -21.59
C GLY A 100 7.15 -11.77 -21.61
N ASP A 101 6.53 -11.70 -22.77
CA ASP A 101 5.07 -11.84 -22.91
C ASP A 101 4.58 -13.26 -22.54
N GLU A 102 5.33 -14.29 -22.89
CA GLU A 102 5.02 -15.68 -22.55
C GLU A 102 5.16 -15.95 -21.06
N VAL A 103 6.20 -15.38 -20.44
CA VAL A 103 6.42 -15.46 -18.98
C VAL A 103 5.27 -14.79 -18.23
N ILE A 104 4.86 -13.58 -18.63
CA ILE A 104 3.74 -12.87 -18.01
C ILE A 104 2.41 -13.60 -18.26
N ALA A 105 2.19 -14.16 -19.44
CA ALA A 105 0.99 -14.94 -19.73
C ALA A 105 0.89 -16.17 -18.82
N SER A 106 1.97 -16.93 -18.67
CA SER A 106 2.05 -18.11 -17.80
C SER A 106 1.88 -17.73 -16.32
N TYR A 107 2.50 -16.62 -15.89
CA TYR A 107 2.32 -16.09 -14.54
C TYR A 107 0.84 -15.75 -14.26
N ARG A 108 0.15 -15.11 -15.21
CA ARG A 108 -1.27 -14.75 -15.09
C ARG A 108 -2.18 -15.97 -15.11
N GLU A 109 -1.83 -17.00 -15.86
CA GLU A 109 -2.56 -18.28 -15.84
C GLU A 109 -2.48 -18.91 -14.45
N LEU A 110 -1.31 -18.93 -13.83
CA LEU A 110 -1.10 -19.48 -12.50
C LEU A 110 -1.75 -18.62 -11.39
N THR A 111 -1.61 -17.30 -11.45
CA THR A 111 -1.97 -16.38 -10.36
C THR A 111 -3.28 -15.63 -10.56
N GLY A 112 -3.87 -15.73 -11.74
CA GLY A 112 -5.11 -15.07 -12.13
C GLY A 112 -4.88 -13.80 -12.96
N ALA A 113 -5.78 -13.55 -13.90
CA ALA A 113 -5.76 -12.38 -14.75
C ALA A 113 -6.28 -11.14 -14.03
N ALA A 114 -5.71 -9.97 -14.34
CA ALA A 114 -6.24 -8.69 -13.90
C ALA A 114 -7.58 -8.39 -14.60
N PRO A 115 -8.66 -8.07 -13.88
CA PRO A 115 -9.90 -7.64 -14.50
C PRO A 115 -9.76 -6.23 -15.07
N LEU A 116 -10.57 -5.90 -16.08
CA LEU A 116 -10.63 -4.54 -16.59
C LEU A 116 -11.21 -3.61 -15.52
N MET A 117 -10.50 -2.51 -15.27
CA MET A 117 -11.00 -1.43 -14.44
C MET A 117 -12.08 -0.60 -15.17
N PRO A 118 -12.90 0.16 -14.43
CA PRO A 118 -13.78 1.17 -15.04
C PRO A 118 -12.95 2.21 -15.82
N LEU A 119 -13.48 2.74 -16.90
CA LEU A 119 -12.78 3.72 -17.72
C LEU A 119 -12.36 4.98 -16.93
N TRP A 120 -13.23 5.46 -16.04
CA TRP A 120 -12.96 6.63 -15.19
C TRP A 120 -11.81 6.39 -14.19
N ALA A 121 -11.44 5.15 -13.90
CA ALA A 121 -10.29 4.82 -13.03
C ALA A 121 -8.93 5.07 -13.71
N ILE A 122 -8.92 5.25 -15.05
CA ILE A 122 -7.71 5.53 -15.83
C ILE A 122 -7.53 7.05 -16.02
N GLY A 123 -8.50 7.85 -15.62
CA GLY A 123 -8.47 9.29 -15.71
C GLY A 123 -7.77 9.96 -14.52
N TYR A 124 -8.00 11.27 -14.36
CA TYR A 124 -7.39 12.03 -13.28
C TYR A 124 -8.13 11.80 -11.97
N ILE A 125 -7.38 11.36 -10.96
CA ILE A 125 -7.82 11.13 -9.58
C ILE A 125 -7.23 12.22 -8.71
N HIS A 126 -8.08 13.05 -8.11
CA HIS A 126 -7.65 14.14 -7.24
C HIS A 126 -7.74 13.76 -5.77
N CYS A 127 -6.58 13.81 -5.08
CA CYS A 127 -6.46 13.65 -3.63
C CYS A 127 -5.70 14.84 -3.06
N ARG A 128 -6.08 15.30 -1.87
CA ARG A 128 -5.35 16.33 -1.11
C ARG A 128 -5.22 15.97 0.37
N GLU A 129 -4.77 14.75 0.66
CA GLU A 129 -4.75 14.13 1.98
C GLU A 129 -6.18 13.95 2.54
N ARG A 130 -6.92 15.02 2.79
CA ARG A 130 -8.35 14.94 3.12
C ARG A 130 -9.09 16.26 2.93
N TYR A 131 -10.39 16.14 2.77
CA TYR A 131 -11.34 17.23 2.94
C TYR A 131 -11.91 17.17 4.35
N ASN A 132 -12.06 18.31 5.01
CA ASN A 132 -12.49 18.35 6.41
C ASN A 132 -14.02 18.25 6.55
N THR A 133 -14.75 18.68 5.53
CA THR A 133 -16.21 18.70 5.51
C THR A 133 -16.75 18.29 4.15
N GLN A 134 -18.01 17.92 4.11
CA GLN A 134 -18.74 17.66 2.87
C GLN A 134 -18.70 18.87 1.92
N GLU A 135 -18.90 20.08 2.44
CA GLU A 135 -18.88 21.28 1.60
C GLU A 135 -17.49 21.59 1.05
N ASP A 136 -16.41 21.42 1.86
CA ASP A 136 -15.03 21.58 1.39
C ASP A 136 -14.75 20.66 0.19
N LEU A 137 -15.23 19.42 0.22
CA LEU A 137 -15.10 18.47 -0.89
C LEU A 137 -15.89 18.92 -2.11
N LEU A 138 -17.16 19.30 -1.92
CA LEU A 138 -18.05 19.71 -3.02
C LEU A 138 -17.62 21.02 -3.66
N GLU A 139 -17.15 22.00 -2.89
CA GLU A 139 -16.59 23.26 -3.43
C GLU A 139 -15.41 23.00 -4.35
N ASN A 140 -14.50 22.11 -3.96
CA ASN A 140 -13.38 21.72 -4.82
C ASN A 140 -13.86 21.02 -6.10
N ALA A 141 -14.82 20.11 -6.01
CA ALA A 141 -15.38 19.42 -7.17
C ALA A 141 -16.06 20.40 -8.14
N ARG A 142 -16.86 21.35 -7.62
CA ARG A 142 -17.51 22.40 -8.40
C ARG A 142 -16.48 23.32 -9.07
N GLU A 143 -15.38 23.65 -8.38
CA GLU A 143 -14.34 24.52 -8.92
C GLU A 143 -13.60 23.85 -10.09
N PHE A 144 -13.33 22.54 -10.05
CA PHE A 144 -12.80 21.80 -11.20
C PHE A 144 -13.74 21.94 -12.42
N ARG A 145 -15.04 21.80 -12.25
CA ARG A 145 -16.01 21.93 -13.34
C ARG A 145 -16.13 23.36 -13.85
N LYS A 146 -16.16 24.35 -12.95
CA LYS A 146 -16.21 25.78 -13.29
C LYS A 146 -14.99 26.20 -14.13
N ARG A 147 -13.81 25.70 -13.79
CA ARG A 147 -12.57 25.94 -14.53
C ARG A 147 -12.42 25.07 -15.78
N LYS A 148 -13.37 24.19 -16.06
CA LYS A 148 -13.33 23.23 -17.18
C LYS A 148 -12.07 22.33 -17.13
N LEU A 149 -11.56 22.02 -15.94
CA LEU A 149 -10.46 21.10 -15.75
C LEU A 149 -10.99 19.67 -15.76
N PRO A 150 -10.37 18.76 -16.54
CA PRO A 150 -10.78 17.36 -16.56
C PRO A 150 -10.44 16.70 -15.23
N ILE A 151 -11.42 16.01 -14.67
CA ILE A 151 -11.28 15.18 -13.47
C ILE A 151 -12.33 14.08 -13.51
N ASP A 152 -11.95 12.87 -13.19
CA ASP A 152 -12.83 11.70 -13.18
C ASP A 152 -13.23 11.29 -11.77
N MET A 153 -12.35 11.51 -10.79
CA MET A 153 -12.56 11.06 -9.43
C MET A 153 -11.95 12.01 -8.40
N ILE A 154 -12.66 12.20 -7.29
CA ILE A 154 -12.18 12.89 -6.11
C ILE A 154 -12.06 11.90 -4.95
N VAL A 155 -11.05 12.04 -4.11
CA VAL A 155 -10.81 11.14 -2.98
C VAL A 155 -11.21 11.81 -1.68
N GLN A 156 -12.13 11.18 -0.94
CA GLN A 156 -12.30 11.47 0.48
C GLN A 156 -11.39 10.54 1.26
N ASP A 157 -10.29 11.07 1.71
CA ASP A 157 -9.30 10.35 2.47
C ASP A 157 -9.67 10.26 3.96
N TRP A 158 -8.78 9.86 4.80
CA TRP A 158 -9.00 9.54 6.21
C TRP A 158 -9.70 10.64 7.03
N GLN A 159 -10.11 10.33 8.26
CA GLN A 159 -10.80 11.19 9.22
C GLN A 159 -12.24 11.63 8.89
N TYR A 160 -12.89 11.13 7.83
CA TYR A 160 -14.33 11.40 7.63
C TYR A 160 -15.21 10.83 8.76
N TRP A 161 -14.69 9.87 9.49
CA TRP A 161 -15.36 9.25 10.66
C TRP A 161 -15.33 10.11 11.91
N GLY A 162 -14.54 11.17 12.00
CA GLY A 162 -14.48 12.17 13.06
C GLY A 162 -14.57 11.60 14.47
N LYS A 163 -15.62 11.97 15.20
CA LYS A 163 -15.90 11.58 16.58
C LYS A 163 -16.09 10.08 16.80
N TYR A 164 -16.38 9.31 15.76
CA TYR A 164 -16.64 7.87 15.85
C TYR A 164 -15.40 6.99 15.94
N GLY A 165 -14.22 7.57 15.68
CA GLY A 165 -12.95 6.87 15.77
C GLY A 165 -12.48 6.23 14.48
N TRP A 166 -11.22 5.86 14.46
CA TRP A 166 -10.50 5.40 13.26
C TRP A 166 -11.23 4.27 12.54
N ASN A 167 -11.57 4.51 11.26
CA ASN A 167 -12.25 3.57 10.36
C ASN A 167 -13.55 2.98 10.94
N ALA A 168 -14.35 3.81 11.60
CA ALA A 168 -15.64 3.38 12.17
C ALA A 168 -16.68 2.98 11.10
N MET A 169 -16.36 3.12 9.82
CA MET A 169 -17.26 2.92 8.68
C MET A 169 -18.54 3.77 8.81
N GLN A 170 -18.38 4.99 9.29
CA GLN A 170 -19.47 5.92 9.52
C GLN A 170 -18.95 7.34 9.29
N PHE A 171 -19.71 8.15 8.55
CA PHE A 171 -19.42 9.58 8.44
C PHE A 171 -19.81 10.31 9.71
N ASP A 172 -19.00 11.29 10.09
CA ASP A 172 -19.31 12.25 11.15
C ASP A 172 -20.32 13.25 10.61
N GLU A 173 -21.55 13.20 11.09
CA GLU A 173 -22.66 14.02 10.61
C GLU A 173 -22.48 15.53 10.84
N ASP A 174 -21.63 15.93 11.79
CA ASP A 174 -21.29 17.34 12.02
C ASP A 174 -20.45 17.90 10.88
N ARG A 175 -19.75 17.04 10.16
CA ARG A 175 -18.88 17.38 9.02
C ARG A 175 -19.46 16.97 7.67
N TYR A 176 -20.17 15.87 7.64
CA TYR A 176 -20.77 15.26 6.46
C TYR A 176 -22.25 15.00 6.73
N PRO A 177 -23.08 16.05 6.71
CA PRO A 177 -24.50 15.95 7.12
C PRO A 177 -25.33 15.06 6.21
N ASP A 178 -24.99 14.98 4.92
CA ASP A 178 -25.69 14.14 3.94
C ASP A 178 -24.71 13.53 2.92
N PRO A 179 -24.01 12.45 3.27
CA PRO A 179 -23.08 11.80 2.33
C PRO A 179 -23.76 11.23 1.09
N ALA A 180 -25.04 10.86 1.15
CA ALA A 180 -25.77 10.37 -0.02
C ALA A 180 -26.02 11.49 -1.04
N ALA A 181 -26.43 12.68 -0.59
CA ALA A 181 -26.55 13.85 -1.43
C ALA A 181 -25.20 14.29 -2.01
N MET A 182 -24.13 14.24 -1.21
CA MET A 182 -22.76 14.54 -1.66
C MET A 182 -22.35 13.64 -2.83
N VAL A 183 -22.50 12.33 -2.69
CA VAL A 183 -22.16 11.38 -3.77
C VAL A 183 -23.05 11.59 -4.99
N LYS A 184 -24.33 11.86 -4.77
CA LYS A 184 -25.24 12.16 -5.89
C LYS A 184 -24.81 13.41 -6.66
N GLU A 185 -24.46 14.50 -5.99
CA GLU A 185 -23.98 15.72 -6.65
C GLU A 185 -22.68 15.48 -7.44
N LEU A 186 -21.75 14.68 -6.90
CA LEU A 186 -20.56 14.27 -7.66
C LEU A 186 -20.94 13.50 -8.92
N HIS A 187 -21.88 12.55 -8.83
CA HIS A 187 -22.36 11.80 -9.99
C HIS A 187 -23.05 12.71 -11.02
N ASP A 188 -23.85 13.68 -10.58
CA ASP A 188 -24.50 14.66 -11.46
C ASP A 188 -23.46 15.53 -12.22
N MET A 189 -22.29 15.76 -11.60
CA MET A 189 -21.14 16.39 -12.24
C MET A 189 -20.28 15.41 -13.06
N ASN A 190 -20.72 14.17 -13.27
CA ASN A 190 -19.93 13.11 -13.89
C ASN A 190 -18.55 12.91 -13.23
N MET A 191 -18.52 12.90 -11.91
CA MET A 191 -17.36 12.67 -11.08
C MET A 191 -17.62 11.49 -10.15
N ARG A 192 -16.58 10.71 -9.83
CA ARG A 192 -16.67 9.55 -8.94
C ARG A 192 -16.08 9.87 -7.59
N LEU A 193 -16.52 9.15 -6.55
CA LEU A 193 -15.96 9.23 -5.22
C LEU A 193 -15.14 7.96 -4.90
N MET A 194 -13.90 8.15 -4.51
CA MET A 194 -13.10 7.15 -3.82
C MET A 194 -13.08 7.44 -2.32
N LEU A 195 -13.35 6.45 -1.50
CA LEU A 195 -13.36 6.58 -0.04
C LEU A 195 -12.22 5.78 0.58
N SER A 196 -11.51 6.41 1.51
CA SER A 196 -10.48 5.75 2.31
C SER A 196 -11.11 4.75 3.28
N VAL A 197 -10.58 3.53 3.28
CA VAL A 197 -10.95 2.45 4.19
C VAL A 197 -9.69 1.74 4.67
N TRP A 198 -9.72 1.27 5.91
CA TRP A 198 -8.56 0.69 6.55
C TRP A 198 -8.84 -0.74 7.02
N SER A 199 -7.81 -1.55 7.07
CA SER A 199 -7.86 -2.84 7.77
C SER A 199 -7.71 -2.68 9.28
N LYS A 200 -7.27 -1.51 9.74
CA LYS A 200 -7.23 -1.08 11.13
C LYS A 200 -8.56 -0.44 11.53
N VAL A 201 -9.11 -0.83 12.68
CA VAL A 201 -10.35 -0.26 13.23
C VAL A 201 -10.14 0.06 14.70
N SER A 202 -10.41 1.30 15.11
CA SER A 202 -10.25 1.70 16.52
C SER A 202 -11.17 0.92 17.46
N ARG A 203 -10.58 0.35 18.51
CA ARG A 203 -11.33 -0.32 19.59
C ARG A 203 -12.34 0.60 20.28
N LYS A 204 -12.16 1.93 20.20
CA LYS A 204 -13.07 2.92 20.78
C LYS A 204 -14.36 3.06 19.96
N SER A 205 -14.35 2.71 18.67
CA SER A 205 -15.54 2.77 17.83
C SER A 205 -16.54 1.67 18.18
N THR A 206 -17.81 1.89 17.83
CA THR A 206 -18.86 0.85 17.99
C THR A 206 -18.50 -0.41 17.20
N LEU A 207 -18.00 -0.24 15.98
CA LEU A 207 -17.53 -1.36 15.17
C LEU A 207 -16.35 -2.08 15.81
N GLY A 208 -15.38 -1.34 16.35
CA GLY A 208 -14.20 -1.90 17.02
C GLY A 208 -14.56 -2.73 18.25
N LYS A 209 -15.53 -2.29 19.06
CA LYS A 209 -16.04 -3.06 20.20
C LYS A 209 -16.63 -4.39 19.76
N GLN A 210 -17.40 -4.40 18.67
CA GLN A 210 -17.97 -5.64 18.11
C GLN A 210 -16.89 -6.58 17.56
N ILE A 211 -15.83 -6.02 16.94
CA ILE A 211 -14.66 -6.79 16.47
C ILE A 211 -13.93 -7.43 17.66
N GLU A 212 -13.74 -6.67 18.74
CA GLU A 212 -13.12 -7.15 19.99
C GLU A 212 -13.90 -8.28 20.63
N GLU A 213 -15.20 -8.08 20.84
CA GLU A 213 -16.10 -9.08 21.43
C GLU A 213 -16.09 -10.42 20.67
N LYS A 214 -15.88 -10.35 19.35
CA LYS A 214 -15.81 -11.55 18.48
C LYS A 214 -14.40 -12.16 18.38
N GLY A 215 -13.39 -11.51 18.96
CA GLY A 215 -11.99 -11.93 18.85
C GLY A 215 -11.45 -11.87 17.42
N TYR A 216 -11.84 -10.85 16.64
CA TYR A 216 -11.47 -10.71 15.23
C TYR A 216 -10.26 -9.81 14.99
N TYR A 217 -9.68 -9.23 16.03
CA TYR A 217 -8.39 -8.55 15.91
C TYR A 217 -7.21 -9.54 15.94
N ILE A 218 -6.15 -9.21 15.24
CA ILE A 218 -4.84 -9.80 15.48
C ILE A 218 -4.40 -9.41 16.89
N SER A 219 -4.05 -10.39 17.72
CA SER A 219 -3.77 -10.19 19.14
C SER A 219 -2.78 -9.04 19.39
N GLY A 220 -3.15 -8.15 20.31
CA GLY A 220 -2.33 -6.99 20.69
C GLY A 220 -2.28 -5.86 19.64
N THR A 221 -3.17 -5.87 18.64
CA THR A 221 -3.27 -4.85 17.59
C THR A 221 -4.69 -4.33 17.43
N GLU A 222 -4.86 -3.30 16.61
CA GLU A 222 -6.15 -2.88 16.05
C GLU A 222 -6.34 -3.30 14.58
N TRP A 223 -5.49 -4.21 14.08
CA TRP A 223 -5.60 -4.78 12.73
C TRP A 223 -6.57 -5.96 12.76
N LEU A 224 -7.50 -5.98 11.80
CA LEU A 224 -8.42 -7.09 11.65
C LEU A 224 -7.69 -8.33 11.11
N ASP A 225 -8.02 -9.50 11.63
CA ASP A 225 -7.48 -10.78 11.17
C ASP A 225 -8.19 -11.26 9.89
N PHE A 226 -7.77 -10.73 8.74
CA PHE A 226 -8.33 -11.11 7.44
C PHE A 226 -8.02 -12.56 7.03
N PHE A 227 -7.10 -13.24 7.71
CA PHE A 227 -6.88 -14.67 7.53
C PHE A 227 -7.96 -15.51 8.17
N ASN A 228 -8.75 -14.95 9.08
CA ASN A 228 -9.93 -15.54 9.67
C ASN A 228 -11.16 -15.26 8.78
N PRO A 229 -11.76 -16.29 8.11
CA PRO A 229 -12.88 -16.07 7.22
C PRO A 229 -14.09 -15.40 7.88
N ASN A 230 -14.32 -15.67 9.16
CA ASN A 230 -15.43 -15.06 9.91
C ASN A 230 -15.19 -13.56 10.14
N ALA A 231 -13.94 -13.16 10.42
CA ALA A 231 -13.56 -11.75 10.57
C ALA A 231 -13.67 -11.02 9.23
N ALA A 232 -13.18 -11.61 8.15
CA ALA A 232 -13.30 -11.08 6.79
C ALA A 232 -14.78 -10.89 6.38
N ALA A 233 -15.63 -11.89 6.62
CA ALA A 233 -17.07 -11.82 6.34
C ALA A 233 -17.77 -10.74 7.18
N PHE A 234 -17.39 -10.60 8.46
CA PHE A 234 -17.92 -9.55 9.34
C PHE A 234 -17.51 -8.16 8.88
N TYR A 235 -16.24 -7.99 8.46
CA TYR A 235 -15.75 -6.73 7.89
C TYR A 235 -16.54 -6.36 6.64
N TRP A 236 -16.68 -7.30 5.68
CA TRP A 236 -17.43 -7.06 4.46
C TRP A 236 -18.90 -6.71 4.74
N LYS A 237 -19.56 -7.42 5.66
CA LYS A 237 -20.95 -7.11 6.03
C LYS A 237 -21.10 -5.64 6.45
N ASN A 238 -20.26 -5.18 7.38
CA ASN A 238 -20.31 -3.79 7.85
C ASN A 238 -19.97 -2.80 6.75
N PHE A 239 -18.94 -3.09 5.95
CA PHE A 239 -18.53 -2.29 4.79
C PHE A 239 -19.70 -2.10 3.80
N ASN A 240 -20.37 -3.18 3.43
CA ASN A 240 -21.50 -3.16 2.52
C ASN A 240 -22.70 -2.39 3.08
N GLU A 241 -23.10 -2.71 4.31
CA GLU A 241 -24.29 -2.12 4.95
C GLU A 241 -24.10 -0.65 5.32
N LYS A 242 -22.89 -0.24 5.70
CA LYS A 242 -22.64 1.11 6.21
C LYS A 242 -22.06 2.09 5.18
N LEU A 243 -21.38 1.61 4.15
CA LEU A 243 -20.72 2.45 3.17
C LEU A 243 -21.22 2.24 1.74
N LEU A 244 -21.21 0.98 1.25
CA LEU A 244 -21.52 0.72 -0.15
C LEU A 244 -23.01 0.95 -0.46
N LYS A 245 -23.91 0.27 0.25
CA LYS A 245 -25.36 0.33 -0.02
C LYS A 245 -25.95 1.73 0.17
N PRO A 246 -25.69 2.44 1.29
CA PRO A 246 -26.32 3.72 1.54
C PRO A 246 -25.82 4.84 0.61
N TYR A 247 -24.54 4.82 0.23
CA TYR A 247 -23.92 5.95 -0.44
C TYR A 247 -23.50 5.70 -1.89
N ARG A 248 -23.47 4.44 -2.34
CA ARG A 248 -23.09 4.06 -3.71
C ARG A 248 -21.70 4.56 -4.11
N ILE A 249 -20.76 4.53 -3.17
CA ILE A 249 -19.35 4.91 -3.38
C ILE A 249 -18.75 4.07 -4.51
N ASP A 250 -17.88 4.67 -5.32
CA ASP A 250 -17.44 4.09 -6.60
C ASP A 250 -16.13 3.30 -6.48
N ALA A 251 -15.21 3.76 -5.64
CA ALA A 251 -13.87 3.18 -5.49
C ALA A 251 -13.39 3.22 -4.03
N TRP A 252 -12.38 2.41 -3.70
CA TRP A 252 -11.96 2.15 -2.33
C TRP A 252 -10.46 2.29 -2.19
N TRP A 253 -10.03 3.26 -1.37
CA TRP A 253 -8.65 3.49 -1.00
C TRP A 253 -8.31 2.68 0.25
N GLN A 254 -7.65 1.52 0.06
CA GLN A 254 -7.19 0.66 1.15
C GLN A 254 -5.80 1.11 1.60
N ASP A 255 -5.77 2.01 2.57
CA ASP A 255 -4.53 2.51 3.11
C ASP A 255 -3.95 1.59 4.18
N ALA A 256 -2.64 1.64 4.37
CA ALA A 256 -1.88 0.98 5.43
C ALA A 256 -2.10 -0.54 5.58
N THR A 257 -2.27 -1.23 4.46
CA THR A 257 -2.54 -2.68 4.44
C THR A 257 -1.30 -3.56 4.50
N GLU A 258 -0.16 -3.08 4.96
CA GLU A 258 1.10 -3.85 5.09
C GLU A 258 1.05 -5.00 6.13
N PRO A 259 0.55 -4.93 7.37
CA PRO A 259 -0.01 -3.82 8.16
C PRO A 259 1.07 -2.82 8.61
N GLU A 260 0.70 -1.54 8.63
CA GLU A 260 1.62 -0.44 8.94
C GLU A 260 2.26 -0.57 10.33
N ASN A 261 3.59 -0.38 10.39
CA ASN A 261 4.39 -0.42 11.62
C ASN A 261 4.30 -1.73 12.44
N ASP A 262 3.74 -2.80 11.87
CA ASP A 262 3.70 -4.11 12.54
C ASP A 262 4.20 -5.21 11.59
N ASP A 263 5.25 -5.92 12.00
CA ASP A 263 5.80 -7.08 11.28
C ASP A 263 5.10 -8.38 11.64
N LEU A 264 4.09 -8.32 12.49
CA LEU A 264 3.35 -9.44 13.07
C LEU A 264 4.24 -10.45 13.82
N LYS A 265 5.45 -10.06 14.20
CA LYS A 265 6.38 -10.91 14.97
C LYS A 265 5.78 -11.24 16.34
N ASN A 266 5.91 -12.49 16.74
CA ASN A 266 5.33 -13.03 17.99
C ASN A 266 3.79 -12.91 18.05
N ARG A 267 3.12 -12.70 16.94
CA ARG A 267 1.67 -12.71 16.84
C ARG A 267 1.20 -13.96 16.12
N ARG A 268 -0.05 -14.30 16.33
CA ARG A 268 -0.71 -15.39 15.62
C ARG A 268 -1.95 -14.89 14.93
N VAL A 269 -2.21 -15.41 13.73
CA VAL A 269 -3.35 -15.06 12.87
C VAL A 269 -4.20 -16.31 12.59
N ASN A 270 -5.32 -16.16 11.91
CA ASN A 270 -6.30 -17.21 11.64
C ASN A 270 -6.72 -17.93 12.93
N LYS A 271 -7.32 -17.17 13.86
CA LYS A 271 -7.75 -17.72 15.17
C LYS A 271 -6.59 -18.33 15.99
N GLY A 272 -5.40 -17.79 15.85
CA GLY A 272 -4.21 -18.26 16.56
C GLY A 272 -3.56 -19.52 15.98
N GLN A 273 -3.94 -19.94 14.78
CA GLN A 273 -3.42 -21.17 14.15
C GLN A 273 -2.09 -20.97 13.44
N ILE A 274 -1.81 -19.76 12.93
CA ILE A 274 -0.68 -19.50 12.04
C ILE A 274 0.25 -18.42 12.64
N PRO A 275 1.58 -18.57 12.56
CA PRO A 275 2.51 -17.51 12.93
C PRO A 275 2.33 -16.29 12.01
N GLY A 276 2.11 -15.10 12.60
CA GLY A 276 1.82 -13.88 11.85
C GLY A 276 2.98 -13.44 10.96
N GLU A 277 4.21 -13.54 11.45
CA GLU A 277 5.42 -13.15 10.71
C GLU A 277 5.64 -13.95 9.42
N VAL A 278 5.12 -15.19 9.32
CA VAL A 278 5.16 -16.00 8.09
C VAL A 278 4.19 -15.47 7.05
N TYR A 279 3.04 -14.94 7.49
CA TYR A 279 1.96 -14.53 6.60
C TYR A 279 1.86 -13.01 6.41
N ARG A 280 2.70 -12.23 7.06
CA ARG A 280 2.63 -10.76 7.03
C ARG A 280 2.56 -10.19 5.61
N ASN A 281 3.43 -10.63 4.72
CA ASN A 281 3.49 -10.09 3.35
C ASN A 281 2.26 -10.43 2.49
N VAL A 282 1.48 -11.44 2.89
CA VAL A 282 0.26 -11.86 2.20
C VAL A 282 -0.98 -11.13 2.72
N TYR A 283 -0.85 -10.37 3.79
CA TYR A 283 -1.97 -9.64 4.42
C TYR A 283 -2.75 -8.75 3.42
N PRO A 284 -2.10 -7.90 2.60
CA PRO A 284 -2.81 -7.03 1.63
C PRO A 284 -3.60 -7.82 0.59
N LEU A 285 -3.14 -9.03 0.22
CA LEU A 285 -3.87 -9.92 -0.69
C LEU A 285 -5.22 -10.32 -0.09
N TYR A 286 -5.26 -10.70 1.20
CA TYR A 286 -6.49 -11.10 1.88
C TYR A 286 -7.45 -9.94 2.11
N VAL A 287 -6.93 -8.74 2.38
CA VAL A 287 -7.74 -7.51 2.45
C VAL A 287 -8.40 -7.22 1.10
N SER A 288 -7.61 -7.15 0.03
CA SER A 288 -8.11 -6.87 -1.32
C SER A 288 -9.06 -7.95 -1.82
N LYS A 289 -8.76 -9.23 -1.54
CA LYS A 289 -9.65 -10.36 -1.82
C LYS A 289 -11.02 -10.16 -1.18
N THR A 290 -11.05 -9.85 0.12
CA THR A 290 -12.31 -9.69 0.87
C THR A 290 -13.20 -8.61 0.25
N ILE A 291 -12.63 -7.47 -0.09
CA ILE A 291 -13.40 -6.37 -0.68
C ILE A 291 -13.80 -6.68 -2.12
N TYR A 292 -12.90 -7.19 -2.94
CA TYR A 292 -13.20 -7.52 -4.33
C TYR A 292 -14.29 -8.58 -4.46
N GLU A 293 -14.16 -9.71 -3.75
CA GLU A 293 -15.15 -10.78 -3.80
C GLU A 293 -16.51 -10.31 -3.27
N GLY A 294 -16.51 -9.47 -2.25
CA GLY A 294 -17.71 -8.83 -1.74
C GLY A 294 -18.38 -7.92 -2.78
N LEU A 295 -17.61 -7.04 -3.44
CA LEU A 295 -18.10 -6.18 -4.52
C LEU A 295 -18.67 -7.02 -5.68
N ARG A 296 -17.97 -8.07 -6.10
CA ARG A 296 -18.44 -8.92 -7.20
C ARG A 296 -19.73 -9.68 -6.86
N ARG A 297 -19.92 -10.07 -5.60
CA ARG A 297 -21.13 -10.72 -5.14
C ARG A 297 -22.32 -9.77 -5.00
N ASP A 298 -22.09 -8.60 -4.38
CA ASP A 298 -23.17 -7.71 -3.94
C ASP A 298 -23.41 -6.54 -4.91
N ASP A 299 -22.47 -6.24 -5.81
CA ASP A 299 -22.54 -5.21 -6.84
C ASP A 299 -21.91 -5.66 -8.17
N SER A 300 -22.32 -6.82 -8.65
CA SER A 300 -21.71 -7.49 -9.81
C SER A 300 -21.80 -6.71 -11.14
N LYS A 301 -22.72 -5.75 -11.24
CA LYS A 301 -22.93 -4.95 -12.46
C LYS A 301 -21.87 -3.86 -12.67
N ARG A 302 -21.19 -3.43 -11.61
CA ARG A 302 -20.13 -2.43 -11.68
C ARG A 302 -18.77 -3.10 -11.66
N ARG A 303 -17.81 -2.60 -12.43
CA ARG A 303 -16.41 -2.97 -12.32
C ARG A 303 -15.87 -2.42 -11.02
N ALA A 304 -15.09 -3.24 -10.30
CA ALA A 304 -14.45 -2.82 -9.06
C ALA A 304 -13.20 -1.98 -9.35
N MET A 305 -12.91 -1.05 -8.48
CA MET A 305 -11.62 -0.37 -8.36
C MET A 305 -11.23 -0.32 -6.90
N ILE A 306 -10.09 -0.92 -6.60
CA ILE A 306 -9.45 -0.93 -5.30
C ILE A 306 -8.08 -0.28 -5.47
N PHE A 307 -7.70 0.55 -4.52
CA PHE A 307 -6.44 1.26 -4.52
C PHE A 307 -5.70 0.98 -3.21
N THR A 308 -4.44 0.55 -3.27
CA THR A 308 -3.67 0.15 -2.09
C THR A 308 -2.19 0.42 -2.29
N ARG A 309 -1.45 0.73 -1.21
CA ARG A 309 0.01 0.92 -1.30
C ARG A 309 0.81 -0.35 -1.10
N SER A 310 0.14 -1.49 -0.95
CA SER A 310 0.78 -2.77 -0.69
C SER A 310 0.50 -3.75 -1.81
N GLY A 311 1.52 -4.49 -2.22
CA GLY A 311 1.44 -5.47 -3.29
C GLY A 311 1.89 -6.86 -2.86
N PHE A 312 1.28 -7.89 -3.45
CA PHE A 312 1.71 -9.27 -3.35
C PHE A 312 1.34 -10.02 -4.64
N SER A 313 2.09 -11.06 -4.97
CA SER A 313 1.81 -11.90 -6.13
C SER A 313 0.36 -12.38 -6.17
N GLY A 314 -0.31 -12.20 -7.31
CA GLY A 314 -1.71 -12.59 -7.50
C GLY A 314 -2.73 -11.51 -7.11
N MET A 315 -2.34 -10.37 -6.57
CA MET A 315 -3.27 -9.28 -6.25
C MET A 315 -3.94 -8.66 -7.48
N GLN A 316 -3.32 -8.73 -8.64
CA GLN A 316 -3.88 -8.20 -9.88
C GLN A 316 -5.30 -8.71 -10.16
N ARG A 317 -5.62 -9.95 -9.76
CA ARG A 317 -6.96 -10.56 -9.98
C ARG A 317 -8.08 -9.94 -9.15
N TYR A 318 -7.74 -9.10 -8.18
CA TYR A 318 -8.70 -8.44 -7.29
C TYR A 318 -8.94 -6.97 -7.64
N ALA A 319 -8.67 -6.55 -8.87
CA ALA A 319 -8.82 -5.17 -9.34
C ALA A 319 -8.09 -4.15 -8.43
N ALA A 320 -6.94 -4.55 -7.86
CA ALA A 320 -6.14 -3.72 -7.01
C ALA A 320 -5.10 -2.95 -7.83
N ALA A 321 -5.25 -1.64 -7.90
CA ALA A 321 -4.21 -0.73 -8.33
C ALA A 321 -3.33 -0.37 -7.14
N THR A 322 -2.05 -0.12 -7.38
CA THR A 322 -1.11 0.24 -6.32
C THR A 322 -0.52 1.62 -6.54
N TRP A 323 -0.15 2.28 -5.44
CA TRP A 323 0.69 3.47 -5.49
C TRP A 323 1.93 3.29 -4.61
N SER A 324 2.92 4.11 -4.83
CA SER A 324 4.23 4.00 -4.19
C SER A 324 4.27 4.44 -2.71
N GLY A 325 3.12 4.78 -2.12
CA GLY A 325 3.05 5.33 -0.76
C GLY A 325 3.36 6.84 -0.73
N ASP A 326 3.57 7.35 0.47
CA ASP A 326 3.79 8.78 0.75
C ASP A 326 5.21 9.18 0.34
N VAL A 327 5.35 9.64 -0.88
CA VAL A 327 6.66 9.95 -1.49
C VAL A 327 7.05 11.43 -1.39
N GLY A 328 8.32 11.72 -1.61
CA GLY A 328 8.87 13.07 -1.72
C GLY A 328 8.37 13.81 -2.99
N TYR A 329 8.75 15.09 -3.12
CA TYR A 329 8.26 15.99 -4.17
C TYR A 329 9.34 16.42 -5.17
N ASP A 330 10.58 15.94 -5.02
CA ASP A 330 11.69 16.32 -5.87
C ASP A 330 11.73 15.54 -7.19
N TRP A 331 12.52 16.05 -8.14
CA TRP A 331 12.68 15.48 -9.48
C TRP A 331 13.30 14.07 -9.45
N GLU A 332 14.17 13.79 -8.49
CA GLU A 332 14.77 12.46 -8.35
C GLU A 332 13.71 11.44 -7.88
N THR A 333 12.83 11.84 -6.98
CA THR A 333 11.67 11.03 -6.60
C THR A 333 10.80 10.72 -7.82
N LEU A 334 10.46 11.74 -8.64
CA LEU A 334 9.67 11.53 -9.87
C LEU A 334 10.36 10.53 -10.82
N ARG A 335 11.65 10.67 -11.04
CA ARG A 335 12.42 9.75 -11.88
C ARG A 335 12.36 8.31 -11.38
N ARG A 336 12.51 8.11 -10.07
CA ARG A 336 12.41 6.79 -9.42
C ARG A 336 11.01 6.20 -9.52
N GLN A 337 9.96 7.03 -9.49
CA GLN A 337 8.58 6.58 -9.65
C GLN A 337 8.35 5.95 -11.03
N ILE A 338 8.88 6.54 -12.09
CA ILE A 338 8.77 5.99 -13.45
C ILE A 338 9.40 4.59 -13.50
N THR A 339 10.63 4.46 -13.01
CA THR A 339 11.35 3.16 -12.99
C THR A 339 10.61 2.14 -12.11
N GLY A 340 10.13 2.58 -10.94
CA GLY A 340 9.38 1.73 -10.02
C GLY A 340 8.09 1.19 -10.63
N GLY A 341 7.34 2.04 -11.33
CA GLY A 341 6.11 1.65 -12.03
C GLY A 341 6.35 0.63 -13.14
N LEU A 342 7.40 0.82 -13.93
CA LEU A 342 7.78 -0.16 -14.95
C LEU A 342 8.14 -1.52 -14.32
N GLY A 343 8.89 -1.53 -13.22
CA GLY A 343 9.21 -2.75 -12.47
C GLY A 343 7.96 -3.42 -11.89
N GLN A 344 7.03 -2.64 -11.36
CA GLN A 344 5.76 -3.14 -10.82
C GLN A 344 4.92 -3.82 -11.91
N MET A 345 4.78 -3.17 -13.07
CA MET A 345 4.05 -3.75 -14.21
C MET A 345 4.74 -5.00 -14.75
N ALA A 346 6.05 -5.00 -14.87
CA ALA A 346 6.83 -6.18 -15.27
C ALA A 346 6.73 -7.34 -14.27
N SER A 347 6.37 -7.06 -13.02
CA SER A 347 6.10 -8.08 -11.97
C SER A 347 4.68 -8.65 -12.04
N GLY A 348 3.87 -8.28 -13.04
CA GLY A 348 2.51 -8.78 -13.24
C GLY A 348 1.41 -8.00 -12.52
N LEU A 349 1.73 -6.85 -11.93
CA LEU A 349 0.77 -5.92 -11.31
C LEU A 349 0.56 -4.71 -12.25
N PRO A 350 -0.42 -4.73 -13.16
CA PRO A 350 -0.49 -3.82 -14.30
C PRO A 350 -0.99 -2.41 -13.95
N TRP A 351 -1.64 -2.25 -12.80
CA TRP A 351 -2.25 -0.98 -12.40
C TRP A 351 -1.43 -0.32 -11.31
N TRP A 352 -0.74 0.76 -11.69
CA TRP A 352 0.14 1.49 -10.78
C TRP A 352 0.09 3.00 -11.03
N THR A 353 0.28 3.77 -9.96
CA THR A 353 0.42 5.22 -10.01
C THR A 353 1.27 5.72 -8.83
N TYR A 354 1.34 7.02 -8.65
CA TYR A 354 2.08 7.67 -7.56
C TYR A 354 1.47 9.04 -7.26
N ASP A 355 1.84 9.62 -6.13
CA ASP A 355 1.44 10.98 -5.76
C ASP A 355 2.19 11.99 -6.63
N ALA A 356 1.56 12.43 -7.73
CA ALA A 356 2.13 13.40 -8.64
C ALA A 356 2.33 14.75 -7.93
N GLY A 357 3.57 15.25 -7.90
CA GLY A 357 3.96 16.43 -7.12
C GLY A 357 4.30 16.13 -5.66
N GLY A 358 4.25 14.85 -5.25
CA GLY A 358 4.65 14.36 -3.94
C GLY A 358 3.59 14.52 -2.86
N PHE A 359 3.65 13.65 -1.85
CA PHE A 359 2.87 13.73 -0.63
C PHE A 359 3.50 14.71 0.37
N PHE A 360 4.80 14.53 0.65
CA PHE A 360 5.55 15.44 1.53
C PHE A 360 5.98 16.69 0.77
N ARG A 361 5.12 17.69 0.77
CA ARG A 361 5.40 19.00 0.17
C ARG A 361 5.84 20.01 1.22
N PRO A 362 6.66 21.04 0.87
CA PRO A 362 6.87 22.17 1.73
C PRO A 362 5.51 22.79 2.08
N ARG A 363 5.28 23.08 3.34
CA ARG A 363 4.14 23.92 3.73
C ARG A 363 4.53 25.36 3.40
N ASN A 364 3.85 25.94 2.42
CA ASN A 364 3.95 27.38 2.13
C ASN A 364 3.32 28.18 3.28
#